data_53803d6067739b252565da3103c194da
#
_entry.id   53803d6067739b252565da3103c194da
#
_cell.length_a   1.000
_cell.length_b   1.000
_cell.length_c   1.000
_cell.angle_alpha   90.00
_cell.angle_beta   90.00
_cell.angle_gamma   90.00
#
_symmetry.space_group_name_H-M   'P 1'
#
loop_
_entity.id
_entity.type
_entity.pdbx_description
1 polymer ?
#
loop_
_entity_poly.entity_id
_entity_poly.type
_entity_poly.pdbx_seq_one_letter_code
_entity_poly.pdbx_strand_id
1 'polypeptide(L)'
;MAFKKVVLGTVVVLGVAAVGGWFSLDKETRGLLATVPTNRDLLFWTQPQRDAAFRALDRLPILAKANAVPASGTPSALPTGPALKLASDVDAYMAGQRSAALLVLHDGKLRLERYGLGFEAAGRWTSFSVAKSFTSTLVGAAVKDGFIKSLDDKVSLYVPDLKGSAYDDVMVRQLLTMTSGVKWNEDYADPNSDVAKFNNHKPEDGVEALVGYMRKLPRDVPAGTRWL
;
A
#
# COMPACT_ATOMS: atom_id res chain seq x y z
N MET A 1 -22.67 38.10 35.84
CA MET A 1 -21.69 38.68 34.86
C MET A 1 -20.40 37.85 34.73
N ALA A 2 -19.79 37.39 35.82
CA ALA A 2 -18.52 36.59 35.77
C ALA A 2 -18.63 35.28 34.96
N PHE A 3 -19.68 34.47 35.13
CA PHE A 3 -19.86 33.21 34.43
C PHE A 3 -19.87 33.37 32.90
N LYS A 4 -20.56 34.35 32.37
CA LYS A 4 -20.61 34.63 30.91
C LYS A 4 -19.21 35.01 30.37
N LYS A 5 -18.40 35.76 31.16
CA LYS A 5 -17.02 36.12 30.76
C LYS A 5 -16.09 34.91 30.75
N VAL A 6 -16.23 34.00 31.74
CA VAL A 6 -15.46 32.75 31.78
C VAL A 6 -15.81 31.86 30.62
N VAL A 7 -17.11 31.64 30.33
CA VAL A 7 -17.53 30.81 29.18
C VAL A 7 -17.04 31.41 27.87
N LEU A 8 -17.17 32.72 27.68
CA LEU A 8 -16.67 33.38 26.46
C LEU A 8 -15.14 33.24 26.32
N GLY A 9 -14.40 33.41 27.42
CA GLY A 9 -12.93 33.25 27.43
C GLY A 9 -12.54 31.82 27.06
N THR A 10 -13.21 30.81 27.61
CA THR A 10 -12.95 29.42 27.31
C THR A 10 -13.23 29.09 25.83
N VAL A 11 -14.35 29.58 25.28
CA VAL A 11 -14.71 29.37 23.84
C VAL A 11 -13.66 30.01 22.93
N VAL A 12 -13.19 31.23 23.27
CA VAL A 12 -12.15 31.89 22.48
C VAL A 12 -10.83 31.11 22.53
N VAL A 13 -10.40 30.66 23.70
CA VAL A 13 -9.16 29.85 23.84
C VAL A 13 -9.27 28.54 23.06
N LEU A 14 -10.40 27.83 23.15
CA LEU A 14 -10.62 26.60 22.37
C LEU A 14 -10.66 26.90 20.87
N GLY A 15 -11.27 28.00 20.45
CA GLY A 15 -11.27 28.41 19.04
C GLY A 15 -9.89 28.72 18.53
N VAL A 16 -9.05 29.45 19.27
CA VAL A 16 -7.67 29.74 18.90
C VAL A 16 -6.82 28.45 18.86
N ALA A 17 -6.99 27.56 19.83
CA ALA A 17 -6.32 26.27 19.85
C ALA A 17 -6.71 25.38 18.65
N ALA A 18 -8.01 25.36 18.29
CA ALA A 18 -8.48 24.62 17.13
C ALA A 18 -7.93 25.19 15.81
N VAL A 19 -7.91 26.51 15.66
CA VAL A 19 -7.33 27.18 14.49
C VAL A 19 -5.81 26.94 14.44
N GLY A 20 -5.09 27.09 15.53
CA GLY A 20 -3.66 26.77 15.60
C GLY A 20 -3.38 25.31 15.29
N GLY A 21 -4.16 24.38 15.85
CA GLY A 21 -4.09 22.96 15.56
C GLY A 21 -4.33 22.66 14.07
N TRP A 22 -5.33 23.31 13.46
CA TRP A 22 -5.60 23.15 12.03
C TRP A 22 -4.43 23.56 11.14
N PHE A 23 -3.79 24.69 11.44
CA PHE A 23 -2.65 25.16 10.65
C PHE A 23 -1.34 24.42 10.95
N SER A 24 -1.25 23.70 12.06
CA SER A 24 -0.11 22.82 12.34
C SER A 24 -0.16 21.48 11.59
N LEU A 25 -1.33 21.09 11.06
CA LEU A 25 -1.48 19.89 10.25
C LEU A 25 -0.91 20.12 8.86
N ASP A 26 -0.36 19.06 8.27
CA ASP A 26 0.04 19.04 6.87
C ASP A 26 -1.16 19.17 5.93
N LYS A 27 -0.89 19.54 4.67
CA LYS A 27 -1.92 19.79 3.65
C LYS A 27 -2.81 18.59 3.40
N GLU A 28 -2.24 17.39 3.39
CA GLU A 28 -2.93 16.13 3.11
C GLU A 28 -3.89 15.79 4.26
N THR A 29 -3.42 15.88 5.49
CA THR A 29 -4.25 15.66 6.68
C THR A 29 -5.39 16.65 6.75
N ARG A 30 -5.13 17.94 6.45
CA ARG A 30 -6.21 18.94 6.35
C ARG A 30 -7.23 18.61 5.26
N GLY A 31 -6.76 18.15 4.09
CA GLY A 31 -7.62 17.74 2.99
C GLY A 31 -8.55 16.58 3.38
N LEU A 32 -8.04 15.59 4.10
CA LEU A 32 -8.86 14.49 4.61
C LEU A 32 -9.87 14.96 5.67
N LEU A 33 -9.44 15.79 6.62
CA LEU A 33 -10.32 16.31 7.67
C LEU A 33 -11.41 17.24 7.12
N ALA A 34 -11.12 17.96 6.03
CA ALA A 34 -12.11 18.81 5.37
C ALA A 34 -13.19 17.99 4.62
N THR A 35 -12.89 16.75 4.26
CA THR A 35 -13.76 15.87 3.47
C THR A 35 -13.86 14.48 4.09
N VAL A 36 -14.08 14.41 5.41
CA VAL A 36 -14.04 13.15 6.18
C VAL A 36 -14.81 12.04 5.48
N PRO A 37 -14.17 10.93 5.13
CA PRO A 37 -14.87 9.79 4.55
C PRO A 37 -15.80 9.15 5.56
N THR A 38 -16.98 8.71 5.11
CA THR A 38 -17.99 8.08 5.97
C THR A 38 -17.84 6.58 6.10
N ASN A 39 -16.93 5.97 5.30
CA ASN A 39 -16.67 4.54 5.30
C ASN A 39 -15.15 4.25 5.19
N ARG A 40 -14.75 2.98 5.28
CA ARG A 40 -13.36 2.53 5.16
C ARG A 40 -12.98 2.07 3.75
N ASP A 41 -13.88 2.20 2.78
CA ASP A 41 -13.70 1.70 1.42
C ASP A 41 -12.84 2.67 0.59
N LEU A 42 -11.57 2.78 0.98
CA LEU A 42 -10.58 3.73 0.47
C LEU A 42 -10.55 3.83 -1.07
N LEU A 43 -10.72 2.70 -1.76
CA LEU A 43 -10.69 2.66 -3.22
C LEU A 43 -11.91 3.35 -3.87
N PHE A 44 -13.01 3.45 -3.13
CA PHE A 44 -14.26 4.06 -3.59
C PHE A 44 -14.50 5.48 -3.07
N TRP A 45 -13.55 6.04 -2.32
CA TRP A 45 -13.62 7.44 -1.90
C TRP A 45 -13.58 8.38 -3.10
N THR A 46 -14.07 9.60 -2.90
CA THR A 46 -13.97 10.64 -3.92
C THR A 46 -12.51 10.91 -4.30
N GLN A 47 -12.28 11.44 -5.48
CA GLN A 47 -10.93 11.69 -5.96
C GLN A 47 -10.11 12.59 -5.01
N PRO A 48 -10.63 13.73 -4.50
CA PRO A 48 -9.88 14.54 -3.54
C PRO A 48 -9.54 13.79 -2.24
N GLN A 49 -10.45 12.95 -1.75
CA GLN A 49 -10.19 12.12 -0.57
C GLN A 49 -9.08 11.10 -0.82
N ARG A 50 -9.08 10.43 -1.97
CA ARG A 50 -8.02 9.49 -2.35
C ARG A 50 -6.68 10.18 -2.50
N ASP A 51 -6.62 11.32 -3.19
CA ASP A 51 -5.38 12.09 -3.38
C ASP A 51 -4.74 12.47 -2.04
N ALA A 52 -5.55 12.88 -1.06
CA ALA A 52 -5.07 13.19 0.28
C ALA A 52 -4.68 11.92 1.07
N ALA A 53 -5.53 10.89 1.06
CA ALA A 53 -5.31 9.65 1.80
C ALA A 53 -4.04 8.92 1.34
N PHE A 54 -3.79 8.83 0.04
CA PHE A 54 -2.64 8.11 -0.51
C PHE A 54 -1.29 8.72 -0.09
N ARG A 55 -1.29 9.99 0.32
CA ARG A 55 -0.11 10.70 0.85
C ARG A 55 0.02 10.62 2.37
N ALA A 56 -1.06 10.30 3.08
CA ALA A 56 -1.15 10.41 4.53
C ALA A 56 -1.46 9.09 5.23
N LEU A 57 -1.54 7.97 4.51
CA LEU A 57 -2.00 6.70 5.05
C LEU A 57 -1.16 6.22 6.24
N ASP A 58 0.14 6.46 6.21
CA ASP A 58 1.09 6.13 7.29
C ASP A 58 0.95 7.01 8.53
N ARG A 59 0.29 8.18 8.42
CA ARG A 59 0.08 9.17 9.48
C ARG A 59 -1.33 9.14 10.08
N LEU A 60 -2.21 8.33 9.52
CA LEU A 60 -3.60 8.20 9.95
C LEU A 60 -3.80 6.88 10.72
N PRO A 61 -3.54 6.85 12.03
CA PRO A 61 -3.59 5.61 12.82
C PRO A 61 -4.97 4.94 12.84
N ILE A 62 -6.01 5.69 12.49
CA ILE A 62 -7.37 5.15 12.34
C ILE A 62 -7.51 4.26 11.10
N LEU A 63 -6.67 4.46 10.08
CA LEU A 63 -6.68 3.70 8.83
C LEU A 63 -5.69 2.54 8.85
N ALA A 64 -4.49 2.77 9.38
CA ALA A 64 -3.44 1.74 9.43
C ALA A 64 -2.48 1.98 10.59
N LYS A 65 -1.94 0.90 11.16
CA LYS A 65 -0.79 0.97 12.05
C LYS A 65 0.48 0.91 11.20
N ALA A 66 1.25 1.99 11.19
CA ALA A 66 2.52 2.04 10.49
C ALA A 66 3.67 1.63 11.41
N ASN A 67 4.58 0.81 10.87
CA ASN A 67 5.87 0.52 11.48
C ASN A 67 6.95 1.21 10.64
N ALA A 68 7.68 2.15 11.24
CA ALA A 68 8.78 2.81 10.56
C ALA A 68 9.97 1.84 10.44
N VAL A 69 10.46 1.65 9.23
CA VAL A 69 11.73 0.98 8.98
C VAL A 69 12.81 2.06 8.86
N PRO A 70 13.76 2.14 9.81
CA PRO A 70 14.81 3.15 9.76
C PRO A 70 15.74 2.90 8.56
N ALA A 71 16.19 3.98 7.92
CA ALA A 71 17.21 3.88 6.88
C ALA A 71 18.53 3.41 7.50
N SER A 72 19.21 2.47 6.83
CA SER A 72 20.55 2.05 7.19
C SER A 72 21.57 2.87 6.39
N GLY A 73 22.28 3.77 7.07
CA GLY A 73 23.32 4.58 6.44
C GLY A 73 22.82 5.82 5.71
N THR A 74 23.70 6.44 4.96
CA THR A 74 23.41 7.64 4.16
C THR A 74 22.81 7.22 2.81
N PRO A 75 21.63 7.77 2.43
CA PRO A 75 21.06 7.50 1.11
C PRO A 75 22.04 7.86 -0.01
N SER A 76 22.21 6.97 -0.97
CA SER A 76 22.97 7.26 -2.18
C SER A 76 22.22 8.24 -3.06
N ALA A 77 22.88 9.31 -3.48
CA ALA A 77 22.31 10.20 -4.48
C ALA A 77 22.19 9.48 -5.83
N LEU A 78 21.09 9.68 -6.52
CA LEU A 78 20.95 9.25 -7.91
C LEU A 78 21.75 10.22 -8.80
N PRO A 79 22.76 9.77 -9.56
CA PRO A 79 23.46 10.65 -10.47
C PRO A 79 22.51 11.16 -11.55
N THR A 80 22.61 12.42 -11.90
CA THR A 80 21.83 13.02 -12.98
C THR A 80 22.50 12.78 -14.35
N GLY A 81 21.69 12.57 -15.37
CA GLY A 81 22.13 12.49 -16.77
C GLY A 81 21.52 13.60 -17.62
N PRO A 82 21.86 13.67 -18.90
CA PRO A 82 21.21 14.60 -19.85
C PRO A 82 19.69 14.42 -19.81
N ALA A 83 18.94 15.51 -19.83
CA ALA A 83 17.48 15.47 -19.80
C ALA A 83 16.94 14.58 -20.93
N LEU A 84 15.94 13.75 -20.60
CA LEU A 84 15.26 12.94 -21.60
C LEU A 84 14.35 13.82 -22.44
N LYS A 85 14.54 13.79 -23.75
CA LYS A 85 13.63 14.44 -24.71
C LYS A 85 12.61 13.43 -25.18
N LEU A 86 11.37 13.61 -24.79
CA LEU A 86 10.25 12.78 -25.21
C LEU A 86 9.45 13.54 -26.29
N ALA A 87 8.92 12.79 -27.24
CA ALA A 87 8.04 13.36 -28.28
C ALA A 87 6.65 13.72 -27.69
N SER A 88 6.28 13.11 -26.57
CA SER A 88 5.01 13.34 -25.89
C SER A 88 5.13 14.45 -24.85
N ASP A 89 4.05 15.21 -24.67
CA ASP A 89 3.90 16.16 -23.57
C ASP A 89 3.73 15.39 -22.25
N VAL A 90 4.79 15.41 -21.44
CA VAL A 90 4.84 14.71 -20.15
C VAL A 90 3.85 15.29 -19.15
N ASP A 91 3.69 16.61 -19.14
CA ASP A 91 2.82 17.29 -18.18
C ASP A 91 1.34 17.00 -18.51
N ALA A 92 0.98 17.00 -19.78
CA ALA A 92 -0.35 16.58 -20.24
C ALA A 92 -0.63 15.09 -19.93
N TYR A 93 0.37 14.22 -20.13
CA TYR A 93 0.26 12.81 -19.77
C TYR A 93 0.03 12.64 -18.26
N MET A 94 0.85 13.26 -17.42
CA MET A 94 0.72 13.19 -15.97
C MET A 94 -0.62 13.74 -15.49
N ALA A 95 -1.09 14.83 -16.06
CA ALA A 95 -2.41 15.39 -15.73
C ALA A 95 -3.54 14.43 -16.11
N GLY A 96 -3.50 13.85 -17.30
CA GLY A 96 -4.49 12.88 -17.79
C GLY A 96 -4.52 11.60 -16.96
N GLN A 97 -3.38 11.11 -16.50
CA GLN A 97 -3.25 9.93 -15.66
C GLN A 97 -3.35 10.23 -14.14
N ARG A 98 -3.51 11.49 -13.76
CA ARG A 98 -3.46 11.96 -12.36
C ARG A 98 -2.21 11.45 -11.62
N SER A 99 -1.06 11.51 -12.28
CA SER A 99 0.21 11.06 -11.72
C SER A 99 0.77 12.09 -10.74
N ALA A 100 1.13 11.64 -9.53
CA ALA A 100 1.73 12.49 -8.50
C ALA A 100 3.23 12.69 -8.72
N ALA A 101 3.90 11.69 -9.28
CA ALA A 101 5.32 11.75 -9.62
C ALA A 101 5.62 10.87 -10.84
N LEU A 102 6.60 11.26 -11.61
CA LEU A 102 7.19 10.47 -12.69
C LEU A 102 8.71 10.64 -12.67
N LEU A 103 9.41 9.54 -12.43
CA LEU A 103 10.86 9.47 -12.48
C LEU A 103 11.28 8.49 -13.56
N VAL A 104 12.23 8.87 -14.40
CA VAL A 104 12.82 7.98 -15.41
C VAL A 104 14.32 7.89 -15.18
N LEU A 105 14.77 6.67 -14.91
CA LEU A 105 16.18 6.34 -14.84
C LEU A 105 16.60 5.59 -16.10
N HIS A 106 17.73 5.95 -16.66
CA HIS A 106 18.35 5.25 -17.78
C HIS A 106 19.84 5.18 -17.55
N ASP A 107 20.40 3.96 -17.63
CA ASP A 107 21.80 3.66 -17.29
C ASP A 107 22.19 4.14 -15.88
N GLY A 108 21.31 3.93 -14.90
CA GLY A 108 21.52 4.33 -13.51
C GLY A 108 21.51 5.84 -13.26
N LYS A 109 21.15 6.65 -14.25
CA LYS A 109 21.09 8.11 -14.17
C LYS A 109 19.66 8.62 -14.23
N LEU A 110 19.33 9.60 -13.40
CA LEU A 110 18.05 10.28 -13.45
C LEU A 110 17.99 11.17 -14.69
N ARG A 111 17.05 10.88 -15.59
CA ARG A 111 16.91 11.55 -16.89
C ARG A 111 15.65 12.41 -16.97
N LEU A 112 14.66 12.12 -16.16
CA LEU A 112 13.43 12.89 -16.01
C LEU A 112 12.93 12.77 -14.57
N GLU A 113 12.54 13.88 -13.99
CA GLU A 113 11.86 13.94 -12.70
C GLU A 113 10.79 15.04 -12.78
N ARG A 114 9.53 14.67 -12.54
CA ARG A 114 8.37 15.53 -12.58
C ARG A 114 7.42 15.21 -11.45
N TYR A 115 6.79 16.24 -10.93
CA TYR A 115 5.79 16.13 -9.86
C TYR A 115 4.48 16.80 -10.28
N GLY A 116 3.37 16.16 -9.99
CA GLY A 116 2.01 16.63 -10.26
C GLY A 116 1.16 16.66 -8.98
N LEU A 117 -0.08 17.13 -9.07
CA LEU A 117 -1.05 17.15 -7.98
C LEU A 117 -0.55 17.86 -6.70
N GLY A 118 0.46 18.73 -6.78
CA GLY A 118 1.09 19.35 -5.63
C GLY A 118 1.94 18.38 -4.78
N PHE A 119 2.36 17.25 -5.34
CA PHE A 119 3.31 16.33 -4.74
C PHE A 119 4.75 16.85 -4.91
N GLU A 120 5.68 16.36 -4.10
CA GLU A 120 7.08 16.80 -4.09
C GLU A 120 8.02 15.64 -3.76
N ALA A 121 9.33 15.85 -3.96
CA ALA A 121 10.35 14.81 -3.77
C ALA A 121 10.37 14.19 -2.36
N ALA A 122 10.09 14.98 -1.32
CA ALA A 122 10.01 14.51 0.06
C ALA A 122 8.67 13.85 0.41
N GLY A 123 7.70 13.89 -0.51
CA GLY A 123 6.36 13.34 -0.31
C GLY A 123 6.36 11.83 -0.20
N ARG A 124 5.34 11.30 0.46
CA ARG A 124 5.08 9.86 0.57
C ARG A 124 3.82 9.51 -0.20
N TRP A 125 3.82 8.31 -0.75
CA TRP A 125 2.67 7.76 -1.46
C TRP A 125 2.47 6.31 -1.04
N THR A 126 1.22 5.88 -0.91
CA THR A 126 0.94 4.48 -0.62
C THR A 126 1.36 3.59 -1.79
N SER A 127 2.04 2.49 -1.50
CA SER A 127 2.58 1.59 -2.52
C SER A 127 1.52 0.71 -3.17
N PHE A 128 0.39 0.47 -2.51
CA PHE A 128 -0.55 -0.57 -2.94
C PHE A 128 0.20 -1.85 -3.34
N SER A 129 -0.18 -2.46 -4.45
CA SER A 129 0.42 -3.71 -4.93
C SER A 129 1.88 -3.62 -5.36
N VAL A 130 2.48 -2.43 -5.47
CA VAL A 130 3.94 -2.30 -5.63
C VAL A 130 4.69 -2.94 -4.45
N ALA A 131 4.06 -3.03 -3.27
CA ALA A 131 4.60 -3.79 -2.13
C ALA A 131 4.91 -5.26 -2.47
N LYS A 132 4.21 -5.87 -3.44
CA LYS A 132 4.50 -7.24 -3.89
C LYS A 132 5.88 -7.37 -4.52
N SER A 133 6.40 -6.32 -5.16
CA SER A 133 7.77 -6.29 -5.69
C SER A 133 8.82 -6.32 -4.57
N PHE A 134 8.55 -5.64 -3.45
CA PHE A 134 9.40 -5.74 -2.26
C PHE A 134 9.32 -7.14 -1.65
N THR A 135 8.13 -7.73 -1.54
CA THR A 135 7.95 -9.10 -1.05
C THR A 135 8.73 -10.09 -1.90
N SER A 136 8.65 -10.01 -3.24
CA SER A 136 9.41 -10.90 -4.13
C SER A 136 10.93 -10.72 -3.98
N THR A 137 11.40 -9.50 -3.76
CA THR A 137 12.81 -9.20 -3.45
C THR A 137 13.24 -9.84 -2.13
N LEU A 138 12.39 -9.80 -1.09
CA LEU A 138 12.66 -10.47 0.19
C LEU A 138 12.69 -11.99 0.06
N VAL A 139 11.83 -12.57 -0.79
CA VAL A 139 11.94 -14.00 -1.13
C VAL A 139 13.28 -14.31 -1.80
N GLY A 140 13.74 -13.45 -2.71
CA GLY A 140 15.09 -13.57 -3.31
C GLY A 140 16.21 -13.50 -2.27
N ALA A 141 16.10 -12.63 -1.28
CA ALA A 141 17.04 -12.57 -0.16
C ALA A 141 17.00 -13.86 0.67
N ALA A 142 15.81 -14.38 0.99
CA ALA A 142 15.65 -15.63 1.72
C ALA A 142 16.27 -16.85 0.97
N VAL A 143 16.17 -16.85 -0.36
CA VAL A 143 16.86 -17.85 -1.20
C VAL A 143 18.38 -17.69 -1.09
N LYS A 144 18.88 -16.45 -1.23
CA LYS A 144 20.32 -16.16 -1.13
C LYS A 144 20.89 -16.56 0.23
N ASP A 145 20.16 -16.30 1.30
CA ASP A 145 20.57 -16.60 2.68
C ASP A 145 20.31 -18.08 3.07
N GLY A 146 19.73 -18.86 2.16
CA GLY A 146 19.50 -20.30 2.34
C GLY A 146 18.29 -20.68 3.21
N PHE A 147 17.43 -19.73 3.55
CA PHE A 147 16.16 -20.04 4.24
C PHE A 147 15.15 -20.71 3.29
N ILE A 148 15.13 -20.32 2.04
CA ILE A 148 14.39 -21.00 0.96
C ILE A 148 15.44 -21.72 0.10
N LYS A 149 15.32 -23.04 -0.03
CA LYS A 149 16.33 -23.84 -0.75
C LYS A 149 16.15 -23.79 -2.26
N SER A 150 14.91 -23.75 -2.74
CA SER A 150 14.59 -23.68 -4.15
C SER A 150 13.25 -22.97 -4.37
N LEU A 151 13.13 -22.26 -5.49
CA LEU A 151 11.84 -21.75 -5.94
C LEU A 151 10.87 -22.86 -6.40
N ASP A 152 11.38 -24.07 -6.63
CA ASP A 152 10.60 -25.27 -6.97
C ASP A 152 10.13 -26.03 -5.73
N ASP A 153 10.53 -25.60 -4.54
CA ASP A 153 10.02 -26.18 -3.31
C ASP A 153 8.55 -25.84 -3.11
N LYS A 154 7.82 -26.77 -2.49
CA LYS A 154 6.43 -26.56 -2.12
C LYS A 154 6.33 -25.49 -1.05
N VAL A 155 5.34 -24.60 -1.19
CA VAL A 155 5.06 -23.55 -0.19
C VAL A 155 4.77 -24.14 1.19
N SER A 156 4.14 -25.31 1.27
CA SER A 156 3.82 -26.00 2.53
C SER A 156 5.06 -26.47 3.31
N LEU A 157 6.26 -26.46 2.72
CA LEU A 157 7.52 -26.66 3.44
C LEU A 157 7.86 -25.46 4.34
N TYR A 158 7.52 -24.26 3.92
CA TYR A 158 7.80 -22.99 4.61
C TYR A 158 6.59 -22.46 5.40
N VAL A 159 5.38 -22.84 4.99
CA VAL A 159 4.12 -22.52 5.65
C VAL A 159 3.37 -23.82 5.93
N PRO A 160 3.73 -24.54 7.01
CA PRO A 160 3.19 -25.89 7.29
C PRO A 160 1.66 -25.95 7.43
N ASP A 161 1.02 -24.87 7.83
CA ASP A 161 -0.43 -24.77 7.97
C ASP A 161 -1.20 -24.83 6.63
N LEU A 162 -0.47 -24.77 5.50
CA LEU A 162 -1.03 -24.99 4.17
C LEU A 162 -1.04 -26.45 3.73
N LYS A 163 -0.47 -27.39 4.51
CA LYS A 163 -0.51 -28.83 4.21
C LYS A 163 -1.94 -29.32 4.11
N GLY A 164 -2.20 -30.16 3.11
CA GLY A 164 -3.54 -30.71 2.84
C GLY A 164 -4.53 -29.73 2.23
N SER A 165 -4.14 -28.49 2.01
CA SER A 165 -4.95 -27.47 1.31
C SER A 165 -4.67 -27.47 -0.21
N ALA A 166 -5.41 -26.63 -0.93
CA ALA A 166 -5.14 -26.40 -2.35
C ALA A 166 -3.76 -25.75 -2.61
N TYR A 167 -3.04 -25.28 -1.57
CA TYR A 167 -1.69 -24.76 -1.67
C TYR A 167 -0.60 -25.80 -1.43
N ASP A 168 -0.93 -27.02 -1.03
CA ASP A 168 0.07 -28.02 -0.62
C ASP A 168 1.01 -28.46 -1.74
N ASP A 169 0.55 -28.45 -2.97
CA ASP A 169 1.35 -28.78 -4.17
C ASP A 169 1.88 -27.56 -4.92
N VAL A 170 1.60 -26.34 -4.43
CA VAL A 170 2.02 -25.08 -5.07
C VAL A 170 3.49 -24.82 -4.76
N MET A 171 4.29 -24.49 -5.77
CA MET A 171 5.68 -24.12 -5.64
C MET A 171 5.82 -22.63 -5.28
N VAL A 172 6.93 -22.25 -4.63
CA VAL A 172 7.24 -20.85 -4.33
C VAL A 172 7.19 -19.98 -5.58
N ARG A 173 7.76 -20.46 -6.72
CA ARG A 173 7.71 -19.73 -8.00
C ARG A 173 6.29 -19.47 -8.49
N GLN A 174 5.37 -20.40 -8.26
CA GLN A 174 3.98 -20.28 -8.70
C GLN A 174 3.19 -19.24 -7.88
N LEU A 175 3.55 -19.03 -6.61
CA LEU A 175 3.05 -17.88 -5.85
C LEU A 175 3.60 -16.57 -6.40
N LEU A 176 4.91 -16.49 -6.65
CA LEU A 176 5.57 -15.28 -7.15
C LEU A 176 5.05 -14.86 -8.53
N THR A 177 4.61 -15.82 -9.34
CA THR A 177 4.07 -15.57 -10.70
C THR A 177 2.55 -15.52 -10.76
N MET A 178 1.86 -15.52 -9.60
CA MET A 178 0.40 -15.48 -9.53
C MET A 178 -0.29 -16.64 -10.28
N THR A 179 0.31 -17.84 -10.20
CA THR A 179 -0.17 -19.05 -10.92
C THR A 179 -0.45 -20.21 -9.97
N SER A 180 -0.90 -19.93 -8.75
CA SER A 180 -1.21 -20.98 -7.75
C SER A 180 -2.30 -21.95 -8.19
N GLY A 181 -3.19 -21.55 -9.09
CA GLY A 181 -4.35 -22.32 -9.51
C GLY A 181 -5.42 -22.46 -8.43
N VAL A 182 -5.29 -21.78 -7.31
CA VAL A 182 -6.31 -21.71 -6.25
C VAL A 182 -7.36 -20.68 -6.64
N LYS A 183 -8.63 -20.97 -6.39
CA LYS A 183 -9.73 -20.06 -6.71
C LYS A 183 -9.63 -18.82 -5.82
N TRP A 184 -9.73 -17.66 -6.46
CA TRP A 184 -9.70 -16.37 -5.77
C TRP A 184 -10.62 -15.36 -6.46
N ASN A 185 -11.49 -14.69 -5.71
CA ASN A 185 -12.30 -13.59 -6.18
C ASN A 185 -11.77 -12.28 -5.61
N GLU A 186 -11.21 -11.41 -6.47
CA GLU A 186 -10.65 -10.11 -6.10
C GLU A 186 -11.58 -8.94 -6.47
N ASP A 187 -12.88 -9.17 -6.59
CA ASP A 187 -13.83 -8.09 -6.81
C ASP A 187 -13.96 -7.22 -5.56
N TYR A 188 -13.32 -6.05 -5.57
CA TYR A 188 -13.35 -5.09 -4.47
C TYR A 188 -14.73 -4.45 -4.24
N ALA A 189 -15.63 -4.52 -5.22
CA ALA A 189 -17.00 -4.01 -5.10
C ALA A 189 -17.97 -5.04 -4.50
N ASP A 190 -17.63 -6.33 -4.52
CA ASP A 190 -18.44 -7.41 -3.95
C ASP A 190 -18.07 -7.67 -2.48
N PRO A 191 -18.97 -7.39 -1.52
CA PRO A 191 -18.72 -7.69 -0.11
C PRO A 191 -18.58 -9.20 0.20
N ASN A 192 -18.97 -10.07 -0.75
CA ASN A 192 -18.84 -11.51 -0.65
C ASN A 192 -17.58 -12.06 -1.32
N SER A 193 -16.78 -11.21 -1.95
CA SER A 193 -15.51 -11.61 -2.56
C SER A 193 -14.51 -12.15 -1.52
N ASP A 194 -13.51 -12.87 -2.01
CA ASP A 194 -12.44 -13.39 -1.13
C ASP A 194 -11.61 -12.24 -0.55
N VAL A 195 -11.32 -11.20 -1.34
CA VAL A 195 -10.56 -10.04 -0.86
C VAL A 195 -11.29 -9.28 0.25
N ALA A 196 -12.63 -9.21 0.20
CA ALA A 196 -13.42 -8.56 1.25
C ALA A 196 -13.45 -9.42 2.54
N LYS A 197 -13.58 -10.73 2.43
CA LYS A 197 -13.62 -11.67 3.56
C LYS A 197 -12.25 -11.90 4.19
N PHE A 198 -11.22 -12.00 3.39
CA PHE A 198 -9.84 -12.25 3.77
C PHE A 198 -9.34 -11.23 4.82
N ASN A 199 -9.57 -9.94 4.59
CA ASN A 199 -9.14 -8.87 5.49
C ASN A 199 -9.89 -8.85 6.84
N ASN A 200 -11.02 -9.55 6.94
CA ASN A 200 -11.85 -9.62 8.15
C ASN A 200 -11.76 -10.98 8.85
N HIS A 201 -11.00 -11.93 8.30
CA HIS A 201 -10.82 -13.26 8.89
C HIS A 201 -10.03 -13.15 10.19
N LYS A 202 -10.37 -13.99 11.14
CA LYS A 202 -9.71 -14.05 12.46
C LYS A 202 -8.85 -15.29 12.58
N PRO A 203 -7.79 -15.27 13.41
CA PRO A 203 -7.03 -16.49 13.72
C PRO A 203 -7.95 -17.59 14.26
N GLU A 204 -7.76 -18.80 13.77
CA GLU A 204 -8.49 -20.00 14.20
C GLU A 204 -7.48 -21.11 14.47
N ASP A 205 -7.69 -21.88 15.52
CA ASP A 205 -6.88 -23.06 15.88
C ASP A 205 -5.38 -22.79 15.99
N GLY A 206 -5.00 -21.58 16.41
CA GLY A 206 -3.60 -21.16 16.49
C GLY A 206 -2.93 -20.82 15.15
N VAL A 207 -3.68 -20.89 14.05
CA VAL A 207 -3.21 -20.51 12.71
C VAL A 207 -3.40 -19.01 12.49
N GLU A 208 -2.41 -18.37 11.88
CA GLU A 208 -2.48 -16.96 11.51
C GLU A 208 -3.70 -16.73 10.59
N ALA A 209 -4.38 -15.57 10.77
CA ALA A 209 -5.66 -15.30 10.14
C ALA A 209 -5.66 -15.46 8.62
N LEU A 210 -4.65 -14.93 7.94
CA LEU A 210 -4.58 -14.93 6.49
C LEU A 210 -4.30 -16.34 5.95
N VAL A 211 -3.41 -17.08 6.58
CA VAL A 211 -3.14 -18.48 6.26
C VAL A 211 -4.37 -19.33 6.52
N GLY A 212 -5.07 -19.10 7.65
CA GLY A 212 -6.32 -19.76 8.00
C GLY A 212 -7.43 -19.56 6.97
N TYR A 213 -7.51 -18.38 6.37
CA TYR A 213 -8.42 -18.12 5.25
C TYR A 213 -7.97 -18.84 3.97
N MET A 214 -6.71 -18.67 3.59
CA MET A 214 -6.16 -19.19 2.34
C MET A 214 -6.26 -20.72 2.27
N ARG A 215 -5.97 -21.44 3.36
CA ARG A 215 -6.02 -22.93 3.38
C ARG A 215 -7.41 -23.51 3.10
N LYS A 216 -8.49 -22.71 3.24
CA LYS A 216 -9.88 -23.13 3.00
C LYS A 216 -10.32 -22.94 1.54
N LEU A 217 -9.54 -22.23 0.74
CA LEU A 217 -9.88 -21.94 -0.64
C LEU A 217 -9.77 -23.21 -1.50
N PRO A 218 -10.71 -23.43 -2.43
CA PRO A 218 -10.69 -24.61 -3.30
C PRO A 218 -9.71 -24.45 -4.45
N ARG A 219 -9.24 -25.56 -5.01
CA ARG A 219 -8.54 -25.62 -6.29
C ARG A 219 -9.49 -25.24 -7.42
N ASP A 220 -9.05 -24.37 -8.34
CA ASP A 220 -9.78 -24.01 -9.55
C ASP A 220 -9.17 -24.68 -10.79
N VAL A 221 -7.85 -24.58 -10.96
CA VAL A 221 -7.08 -25.20 -12.04
C VAL A 221 -5.76 -25.77 -11.51
N PRO A 222 -5.06 -26.64 -12.23
CA PRO A 222 -3.74 -27.11 -11.83
C PRO A 222 -2.78 -25.93 -11.63
N ALA A 223 -1.92 -26.01 -10.61
CA ALA A 223 -0.92 -25.00 -10.33
C ALA A 223 0.04 -24.81 -11.52
N GLY A 224 0.37 -23.57 -11.84
CA GLY A 224 1.23 -23.22 -12.96
C GLY A 224 0.55 -23.08 -14.31
N THR A 225 -0.76 -23.33 -14.43
CA THR A 225 -1.46 -23.36 -15.74
C THR A 225 -2.16 -22.05 -16.10
N ARG A 226 -2.51 -21.23 -15.12
CA ARG A 226 -3.23 -19.98 -15.35
C ARG A 226 -2.74 -18.88 -14.42
N TRP A 227 -2.50 -17.72 -14.98
CA TRP A 227 -2.31 -16.49 -14.22
C TRP A 227 -3.67 -15.97 -13.72
N LEU A 228 -3.69 -15.47 -12.48
CA LEU A 228 -4.87 -14.86 -11.83
C LEU A 228 -4.56 -13.44 -11.42
#